data_006995fd177e9f982b25150ed28eae5d
#
_entry.id   006995fd177e9f982b25150ed28eae5d
#
_cell.length_a   1.000
_cell.length_b   1.000
_cell.length_c   1.000
_cell.angle_alpha   90.00
_cell.angle_beta   90.00
_cell.angle_gamma   90.00
#
_symmetry.space_group_name_H-M   'P 1'
#
loop_
_entity.id
_entity.type
_entity.pdbx_description
1 polymer ?
#
loop_
_entity_poly.entity_id
_entity_poly.type
_entity_poly.pdbx_seq_one_letter_code
_entity_poly.pdbx_strand_id
1 'polypeptide(L)'
;MKKNLIKSTTITFALLFGLMSCSPKKTTTYYEQHVTFPEGATLEQKLDMASRLTPSPMQLQWQQLELTAFVHFGVNTFTNREWGDGQEDPNVFNPVNLDTDQWVSTLKEAGFKMVILTAKHHDGFCLWPTATTEHSVASSSWRNGKGDVVADLAQSCKKYGMKLGLYLSPWDRNHPTYGSGDGYNKVYLEQLTELLTNYGRVDEVWFDGANGEGPNGKKQEYDWDSVLSTIRRLQPDAVTAIMGTEVRWVGNESGLGRETEWSSTILPPSALAHAKATEERLGINAQTKDLGSRERIEQVDEMFWYPSEVDVSIRPGWFYHANENPKSLEQLVDIYFQSVGMNSSLLLNIPPNRDGLFDEKDVEQIKALGKYIQAFNKNKVSTEEDWVEVVENSVTINVDGSKSFDAIMLQEDISKGQKVENFTIEAYSNGSWHQVAEGTTIGYKRILLTDAPVQSDKLRVNLTGTRGPVTHLMFAAYKRPTINADTKVENIANLTAGEEWVIKDMKDSTLTIELLTEADGFWFEPGETNSITNYELRQSDQVLVEGEFGNIQNNPITQFILFQKKTKGQITLRLTDNNGATTTLQKDQIGFFRET
;
A
#
# COMPACT_ATOMS: atom_id res chain seq x y z
N MET A 1 -22.90 -26.45 -98.46
CA MET A 1 -23.05 -25.22 -97.64
C MET A 1 -22.99 -25.59 -96.19
N LYS A 2 -21.83 -25.51 -95.57
CA LYS A 2 -21.64 -25.74 -94.11
C LYS A 2 -20.87 -24.57 -93.58
N LYS A 3 -21.47 -23.80 -92.67
CA LYS A 3 -20.85 -22.68 -91.95
C LYS A 3 -20.03 -23.23 -90.78
N ASN A 4 -18.73 -22.96 -90.76
CA ASN A 4 -17.87 -23.24 -89.66
C ASN A 4 -17.98 -22.10 -88.63
N LEU A 5 -18.29 -22.45 -87.36
CA LEU A 5 -18.33 -21.57 -86.23
C LEU A 5 -16.97 -21.64 -85.49
N ILE A 6 -16.22 -20.55 -85.51
CA ILE A 6 -14.97 -20.42 -84.79
C ILE A 6 -15.35 -20.02 -83.34
N LYS A 7 -15.03 -20.88 -82.38
CA LYS A 7 -15.12 -20.54 -80.92
C LYS A 7 -13.84 -19.80 -80.47
N SER A 8 -13.98 -18.54 -80.11
CA SER A 8 -12.94 -17.76 -79.49
C SER A 8 -12.90 -18.10 -77.98
N THR A 9 -11.77 -18.61 -77.55
CA THR A 9 -11.54 -18.89 -76.10
C THR A 9 -10.80 -17.70 -75.49
N THR A 10 -11.50 -16.91 -74.70
CA THR A 10 -10.92 -15.81 -73.96
C THR A 10 -10.30 -16.36 -72.68
N ILE A 11 -8.98 -16.31 -72.55
CA ILE A 11 -8.25 -16.67 -71.33
C ILE A 11 -8.20 -15.42 -70.44
N THR A 12 -8.94 -15.43 -69.33
CA THR A 12 -8.90 -14.39 -68.31
C THR A 12 -7.76 -14.70 -67.35
N PHE A 13 -6.70 -13.91 -67.37
CA PHE A 13 -5.65 -13.93 -66.37
C PHE A 13 -6.17 -13.23 -65.10
N ALA A 14 -6.46 -14.00 -64.06
CA ALA A 14 -6.72 -13.46 -62.74
C ALA A 14 -5.38 -13.16 -62.04
N LEU A 15 -5.01 -11.88 -61.92
CA LEU A 15 -3.94 -11.44 -61.06
C LEU A 15 -4.42 -11.59 -59.60
N LEU A 16 -3.92 -12.60 -58.90
CA LEU A 16 -3.98 -12.68 -57.43
C LEU A 16 -2.97 -11.67 -56.84
N PHE A 17 -3.47 -10.50 -56.45
CA PHE A 17 -2.73 -9.64 -55.50
C PHE A 17 -2.79 -10.29 -54.12
N GLY A 18 -1.75 -11.01 -53.76
CA GLY A 18 -1.52 -11.45 -52.37
C GLY A 18 -1.25 -10.22 -51.49
N LEU A 19 -2.27 -9.79 -50.74
CA LEU A 19 -2.07 -8.90 -49.60
C LEU A 19 -1.24 -9.65 -48.56
N MET A 20 0.08 -9.48 -48.59
CA MET A 20 0.91 -9.81 -47.47
C MET A 20 0.52 -8.85 -46.33
N SER A 21 -0.36 -9.32 -45.46
CA SER A 21 -0.58 -8.71 -44.16
C SER A 21 0.72 -8.85 -43.36
N CYS A 22 1.55 -7.80 -43.36
CA CYS A 22 2.61 -7.64 -42.37
C CYS A 22 1.94 -7.40 -41.02
N SER A 23 1.61 -8.47 -40.30
CA SER A 23 1.40 -8.36 -38.87
C SER A 23 2.69 -7.80 -38.25
N PRO A 24 2.64 -6.72 -37.48
CA PRO A 24 3.83 -6.23 -36.80
C PRO A 24 4.38 -7.41 -35.95
N LYS A 25 5.62 -7.81 -36.20
CA LYS A 25 6.32 -8.72 -35.32
C LYS A 25 6.25 -8.08 -33.93
N LYS A 26 5.49 -8.69 -33.00
CA LYS A 26 5.64 -8.39 -31.58
C LYS A 26 7.12 -8.60 -31.28
N THR A 27 7.85 -7.52 -31.12
CA THR A 27 9.19 -7.55 -30.54
C THR A 27 8.97 -8.13 -29.14
N THR A 28 9.39 -9.36 -28.91
CA THR A 28 9.40 -9.97 -27.59
C THR A 28 10.41 -9.17 -26.79
N THR A 29 9.91 -8.26 -25.98
CA THR A 29 10.76 -7.53 -25.03
C THR A 29 11.23 -8.55 -24.02
N TYR A 30 12.54 -8.72 -23.90
CA TYR A 30 13.13 -9.61 -22.91
C TYR A 30 13.08 -8.91 -21.54
N TYR A 31 12.54 -9.59 -20.54
CA TYR A 31 12.51 -9.14 -19.15
C TYR A 31 13.35 -10.09 -18.31
N GLU A 32 14.21 -9.56 -17.49
CA GLU A 32 15.08 -10.33 -16.60
C GLU A 32 14.77 -9.97 -15.15
N GLN A 33 13.79 -10.63 -14.56
CA GLN A 33 13.30 -10.38 -13.19
C GLN A 33 14.19 -11.02 -12.12
N HIS A 34 14.99 -12.01 -12.49
CA HIS A 34 15.86 -12.78 -11.62
C HIS A 34 17.18 -13.08 -12.32
N VAL A 35 18.25 -12.93 -11.60
CA VAL A 35 19.60 -13.28 -12.07
C VAL A 35 20.31 -14.12 -11.02
N THR A 36 20.92 -15.23 -11.48
CA THR A 36 21.85 -16.03 -10.68
C THR A 36 23.29 -15.69 -11.14
N PHE A 37 24.13 -15.31 -10.20
CA PHE A 37 25.52 -14.98 -10.49
C PHE A 37 26.35 -16.26 -10.68
N PRO A 38 27.23 -16.30 -11.69
CA PRO A 38 28.15 -17.43 -11.85
C PRO A 38 29.06 -17.61 -10.62
N GLU A 39 29.41 -18.84 -10.32
CA GLU A 39 30.39 -19.16 -9.27
C GLU A 39 31.71 -18.41 -9.53
N GLY A 40 32.23 -17.74 -8.51
CA GLY A 40 33.45 -16.92 -8.62
C GLY A 40 33.30 -15.60 -9.36
N ALA A 41 32.08 -15.16 -9.68
CA ALA A 41 31.85 -13.85 -10.28
C ALA A 41 32.40 -12.72 -9.38
N THR A 42 33.16 -11.80 -10.00
CA THR A 42 33.64 -10.60 -9.31
C THR A 42 32.47 -9.64 -8.99
N LEU A 43 32.67 -8.73 -8.04
CA LEU A 43 31.66 -7.72 -7.73
C LEU A 43 31.28 -6.89 -8.97
N GLU A 44 32.25 -6.53 -9.81
CA GLU A 44 32.00 -5.79 -11.06
C GLU A 44 31.07 -6.57 -12.02
N GLN A 45 31.31 -7.88 -12.17
CA GLN A 45 30.45 -8.75 -12.97
C GLN A 45 29.04 -8.87 -12.39
N LYS A 46 28.93 -9.00 -11.06
CA LYS A 46 27.64 -9.02 -10.36
C LYS A 46 26.88 -7.70 -10.57
N LEU A 47 27.55 -6.56 -10.46
CA LEU A 47 26.95 -5.24 -10.67
C LEU A 47 26.50 -5.03 -12.12
N ASP A 48 27.27 -5.47 -13.11
CA ASP A 48 26.85 -5.43 -14.52
C ASP A 48 25.58 -6.26 -14.75
N MET A 49 25.53 -7.46 -14.19
CA MET A 49 24.33 -8.32 -14.27
C MET A 49 23.15 -7.71 -13.52
N ALA A 50 23.35 -7.20 -12.30
CA ALA A 50 22.32 -6.52 -11.51
C ALA A 50 21.75 -5.29 -12.23
N SER A 51 22.56 -4.54 -12.98
CA SER A 51 22.14 -3.36 -13.74
C SER A 51 21.17 -3.67 -14.89
N ARG A 52 21.08 -4.95 -15.28
CA ARG A 52 20.21 -5.45 -16.36
C ARG A 52 18.91 -6.07 -15.86
N LEU A 53 18.75 -6.23 -14.53
CA LEU A 53 17.48 -6.63 -13.97
C LEU A 53 16.38 -5.62 -14.31
N THR A 54 15.24 -6.13 -14.79
CA THR A 54 14.12 -5.31 -15.25
C THR A 54 12.80 -5.88 -14.74
N PRO A 55 11.77 -5.03 -14.53
CA PRO A 55 10.45 -5.51 -14.18
C PRO A 55 9.84 -6.35 -15.30
N SER A 56 8.97 -7.28 -14.96
CA SER A 56 8.01 -7.82 -15.92
C SER A 56 7.06 -6.74 -16.42
N PRO A 57 6.34 -6.96 -17.53
CA PRO A 57 5.30 -6.04 -17.98
C PRO A 57 4.25 -5.77 -16.90
N MET A 58 3.91 -6.78 -16.09
CA MET A 58 2.94 -6.67 -15.00
C MET A 58 3.49 -5.81 -13.87
N GLN A 59 4.72 -6.07 -13.42
CA GLN A 59 5.38 -5.26 -12.39
C GLN A 59 5.58 -3.81 -12.83
N LEU A 60 5.95 -3.57 -14.10
CA LEU A 60 6.09 -2.22 -14.64
C LEU A 60 4.75 -1.47 -14.60
N GLN A 61 3.66 -2.11 -15.07
CA GLN A 61 2.33 -1.51 -15.01
C GLN A 61 1.87 -1.28 -13.57
N TRP A 62 2.19 -2.20 -12.66
CA TRP A 62 1.87 -2.07 -11.25
C TRP A 62 2.60 -0.88 -10.60
N GLN A 63 3.92 -0.75 -10.79
CA GLN A 63 4.67 0.40 -10.28
C GLN A 63 4.14 1.75 -10.82
N GLN A 64 3.62 1.76 -12.06
CA GLN A 64 2.99 2.94 -12.68
C GLN A 64 1.63 3.30 -12.08
N LEU A 65 1.03 2.47 -11.24
CA LEU A 65 -0.21 2.82 -10.54
C LEU A 65 0.05 3.90 -9.49
N GLU A 66 1.17 3.84 -8.79
CA GLU A 66 1.62 4.74 -7.72
C GLU A 66 0.71 4.77 -6.50
N LEU A 67 -0.60 4.97 -6.71
CA LEU A 67 -1.62 5.14 -5.68
C LEU A 67 -2.72 4.09 -5.87
N THR A 68 -2.81 3.17 -4.91
CA THR A 68 -3.78 2.09 -4.83
C THR A 68 -4.51 2.13 -3.49
N ALA A 69 -5.73 1.60 -3.45
CA ALA A 69 -6.56 1.61 -2.26
C ALA A 69 -6.72 0.21 -1.68
N PHE A 70 -6.61 0.10 -0.37
CA PHE A 70 -7.04 -1.06 0.39
C PHE A 70 -8.43 -0.82 0.96
N VAL A 71 -9.25 -1.86 1.07
CA VAL A 71 -10.57 -1.82 1.71
C VAL A 71 -10.67 -2.98 2.68
N HIS A 72 -10.45 -2.69 3.96
CA HIS A 72 -10.71 -3.64 5.04
C HIS A 72 -12.17 -3.56 5.44
N PHE A 73 -12.91 -4.62 5.15
CA PHE A 73 -14.32 -4.73 5.46
C PHE A 73 -14.66 -6.18 5.81
N GLY A 74 -15.50 -6.40 6.81
CA GLY A 74 -15.85 -7.74 7.28
C GLY A 74 -16.54 -7.73 8.62
N VAL A 75 -16.62 -8.87 9.30
CA VAL A 75 -17.23 -8.99 10.64
C VAL A 75 -16.54 -8.09 11.67
N ASN A 76 -15.24 -7.80 11.49
CA ASN A 76 -14.47 -6.93 12.37
C ASN A 76 -15.02 -5.50 12.42
N THR A 77 -15.53 -4.97 11.30
CA THR A 77 -16.24 -3.68 11.26
C THR A 77 -17.44 -3.66 12.21
N PHE A 78 -18.15 -4.78 12.33
CA PHE A 78 -19.38 -4.88 13.13
C PHE A 78 -19.11 -5.22 14.58
N THR A 79 -18.02 -5.93 14.88
CA THR A 79 -17.60 -6.31 16.24
C THR A 79 -16.68 -5.29 16.89
N ASN A 80 -16.26 -4.25 16.15
CA ASN A 80 -15.31 -3.22 16.60
C ASN A 80 -13.95 -3.81 17.01
N ARG A 81 -13.42 -4.72 16.17
CA ARG A 81 -12.15 -5.41 16.39
C ARG A 81 -11.24 -5.25 15.18
N GLU A 82 -9.93 -5.35 15.42
CA GLU A 82 -8.93 -5.42 14.34
C GLU A 82 -8.72 -6.87 13.89
N TRP A 83 -8.66 -7.80 14.82
CA TRP A 83 -8.52 -9.22 14.55
C TRP A 83 -9.62 -10.00 15.25
N GLY A 84 -10.60 -10.46 14.51
CA GLY A 84 -11.64 -11.34 15.01
C GLY A 84 -11.06 -12.67 15.53
N ASP A 85 -11.82 -13.36 16.33
CA ASP A 85 -11.41 -14.64 16.93
C ASP A 85 -11.81 -15.87 16.10
N GLY A 86 -12.54 -15.67 14.99
CA GLY A 86 -13.01 -16.71 14.10
C GLY A 86 -14.27 -17.42 14.60
N GLN A 87 -14.93 -16.87 15.62
CA GLN A 87 -16.17 -17.44 16.18
C GLN A 87 -17.35 -16.45 16.06
N GLU A 88 -17.18 -15.40 15.29
CA GLU A 88 -18.19 -14.39 15.06
C GLU A 88 -19.44 -15.03 14.41
N ASP A 89 -20.62 -14.69 14.95
CA ASP A 89 -21.90 -15.08 14.29
C ASP A 89 -21.97 -14.36 12.93
N PRO A 90 -22.10 -15.09 11.80
CA PRO A 90 -22.29 -14.50 10.48
C PRO A 90 -23.39 -13.42 10.42
N ASN A 91 -24.39 -13.48 11.30
CA ASN A 91 -25.49 -12.51 11.35
C ASN A 91 -25.08 -11.13 11.87
N VAL A 92 -23.90 -10.95 12.48
CA VAL A 92 -23.41 -9.61 12.84
C VAL A 92 -23.05 -8.81 11.59
N PHE A 93 -22.70 -9.47 10.48
CA PHE A 93 -22.43 -8.83 9.21
C PHE A 93 -23.73 -8.39 8.52
N ASN A 94 -24.06 -7.10 8.64
CA ASN A 94 -25.31 -6.55 8.10
C ASN A 94 -25.15 -5.11 7.60
N PRO A 95 -24.39 -4.84 6.53
CA PRO A 95 -24.25 -3.51 5.94
C PRO A 95 -25.55 -3.12 5.20
N VAL A 96 -26.41 -2.35 5.87
CA VAL A 96 -27.76 -2.03 5.37
C VAL A 96 -27.77 -1.15 4.12
N ASN A 97 -26.72 -0.37 3.89
CA ASN A 97 -26.59 0.60 2.80
C ASN A 97 -25.35 0.34 1.91
N LEU A 98 -24.85 -0.90 1.86
CA LEU A 98 -23.65 -1.21 1.07
C LEU A 98 -23.72 -0.62 -0.35
N ASP A 99 -22.78 0.26 -0.66
CA ASP A 99 -22.65 0.91 -1.97
C ASP A 99 -21.18 0.92 -2.42
N THR A 100 -20.78 -0.11 -3.16
CA THR A 100 -19.43 -0.21 -3.75
C THR A 100 -19.20 0.78 -4.89
N ASP A 101 -20.26 1.33 -5.48
CA ASP A 101 -20.16 2.44 -6.44
C ASP A 101 -19.66 3.72 -5.75
N GLN A 102 -20.12 4.00 -4.52
CA GLN A 102 -19.61 5.10 -3.72
C GLN A 102 -18.11 4.92 -3.43
N TRP A 103 -17.66 3.72 -3.07
CA TRP A 103 -16.24 3.44 -2.85
C TRP A 103 -15.43 3.74 -4.11
N VAL A 104 -15.75 3.06 -5.21
CA VAL A 104 -14.95 3.11 -6.45
C VAL A 104 -15.01 4.49 -7.11
N SER A 105 -16.17 5.16 -7.12
CA SER A 105 -16.27 6.51 -7.68
C SER A 105 -15.45 7.53 -6.89
N THR A 106 -15.48 7.45 -5.56
CA THR A 106 -14.68 8.31 -4.68
C THR A 106 -13.18 8.10 -4.92
N LEU A 107 -12.72 6.84 -4.93
CA LEU A 107 -11.33 6.50 -5.21
C LEU A 107 -10.89 7.00 -6.60
N LYS A 108 -11.72 6.80 -7.62
CA LYS A 108 -11.44 7.24 -8.98
C LYS A 108 -11.30 8.76 -9.09
N GLU A 109 -12.19 9.51 -8.45
CA GLU A 109 -12.14 10.97 -8.38
C GLU A 109 -10.85 11.46 -7.69
N ALA A 110 -10.43 10.76 -6.63
CA ALA A 110 -9.19 11.04 -5.92
C ALA A 110 -7.91 10.59 -6.66
N GLY A 111 -8.04 9.89 -7.79
CA GLY A 111 -6.90 9.51 -8.64
C GLY A 111 -6.30 8.13 -8.36
N PHE A 112 -6.92 7.33 -7.49
CA PHE A 112 -6.55 5.93 -7.29
C PHE A 112 -6.75 5.13 -8.57
N LYS A 113 -5.93 4.11 -8.77
CA LYS A 113 -5.91 3.30 -10.00
C LYS A 113 -6.42 1.87 -9.79
N MET A 114 -6.34 1.38 -8.57
CA MET A 114 -6.74 0.03 -8.19
C MET A 114 -7.36 0.05 -6.79
N VAL A 115 -8.25 -0.89 -6.52
CA VAL A 115 -8.79 -1.17 -5.19
C VAL A 115 -8.63 -2.66 -4.88
N ILE A 116 -8.13 -2.97 -3.67
CA ILE A 116 -7.92 -4.31 -3.15
C ILE A 116 -8.89 -4.50 -1.98
N LEU A 117 -9.74 -5.54 -2.04
CA LEU A 117 -10.69 -5.87 -0.98
C LEU A 117 -10.17 -7.04 -0.14
N THR A 118 -10.27 -6.95 1.18
CA THR A 118 -10.11 -8.10 2.06
C THR A 118 -11.28 -9.06 1.89
N ALA A 119 -11.23 -9.90 0.86
CA ALA A 119 -12.29 -10.87 0.59
C ALA A 119 -12.48 -11.87 1.76
N LYS A 120 -11.39 -12.22 2.43
CA LYS A 120 -11.36 -12.95 3.71
C LYS A 120 -10.20 -12.44 4.55
N HIS A 121 -10.45 -11.97 5.77
CA HIS A 121 -9.41 -11.60 6.75
C HIS A 121 -9.10 -12.78 7.69
N HIS A 122 -8.27 -12.58 8.73
CA HIS A 122 -7.80 -13.62 9.65
C HIS A 122 -8.92 -14.32 10.45
N ASP A 123 -10.05 -13.66 10.66
CA ASP A 123 -11.25 -14.25 11.27
C ASP A 123 -11.85 -15.40 10.44
N GLY A 124 -11.47 -15.50 9.16
CA GLY A 124 -11.95 -16.54 8.24
C GLY A 124 -13.29 -16.24 7.59
N PHE A 125 -13.93 -15.09 7.88
CA PHE A 125 -15.23 -14.73 7.30
C PHE A 125 -15.07 -14.34 5.82
N CYS A 126 -15.80 -15.05 4.95
CA CYS A 126 -15.75 -14.85 3.51
C CYS A 126 -16.81 -13.85 3.04
N LEU A 127 -16.40 -12.79 2.36
CA LEU A 127 -17.30 -11.76 1.80
C LEU A 127 -18.00 -12.18 0.49
N TRP A 128 -17.84 -13.44 0.08
CA TRP A 128 -18.52 -14.07 -1.05
C TRP A 128 -19.15 -15.39 -0.63
N PRO A 129 -20.16 -15.90 -1.34
CA PRO A 129 -20.83 -17.17 -1.02
C PRO A 129 -19.97 -18.37 -1.40
N THR A 130 -18.89 -18.59 -0.64
CA THR A 130 -17.96 -19.72 -0.85
C THR A 130 -18.64 -21.05 -0.57
N ALA A 131 -18.21 -22.09 -1.29
CA ALA A 131 -18.64 -23.47 -1.02
C ALA A 131 -17.81 -24.17 0.08
N THR A 132 -16.75 -23.52 0.60
CA THR A 132 -15.75 -24.16 1.46
C THR A 132 -16.06 -24.04 2.96
N THR A 133 -16.84 -23.05 3.37
CA THR A 133 -17.19 -22.82 4.77
C THR A 133 -18.56 -22.17 4.92
N GLU A 134 -19.21 -22.43 6.05
CA GLU A 134 -20.44 -21.70 6.46
C GLU A 134 -20.11 -20.31 7.06
N HIS A 135 -18.85 -20.02 7.40
CA HIS A 135 -18.44 -18.70 7.92
C HIS A 135 -18.28 -17.69 6.78
N SER A 136 -19.43 -17.26 6.25
CA SER A 136 -19.50 -16.41 5.06
C SER A 136 -20.80 -15.60 5.00
N VAL A 137 -20.86 -14.67 4.06
CA VAL A 137 -22.08 -13.88 3.76
C VAL A 137 -23.29 -14.75 3.41
N ALA A 138 -23.10 -15.99 2.94
CA ALA A 138 -24.18 -16.92 2.64
C ALA A 138 -24.94 -17.38 3.89
N SER A 139 -24.30 -17.40 5.05
CA SER A 139 -24.91 -17.74 6.35
C SER A 139 -25.40 -16.51 7.12
N SER A 140 -25.14 -15.31 6.63
CA SER A 140 -25.66 -14.05 7.19
C SER A 140 -27.12 -13.83 6.77
N SER A 141 -27.90 -13.17 7.62
CA SER A 141 -29.24 -12.67 7.28
C SER A 141 -29.20 -11.50 6.28
N TRP A 142 -28.06 -10.89 6.08
CA TRP A 142 -27.86 -9.81 5.11
C TRP A 142 -28.26 -10.26 3.70
N ARG A 143 -29.14 -9.46 3.04
CA ARG A 143 -29.71 -9.78 1.73
C ARG A 143 -30.32 -11.20 1.65
N ASN A 144 -30.81 -11.73 2.76
CA ASN A 144 -31.37 -13.10 2.89
C ASN A 144 -30.38 -14.20 2.48
N GLY A 145 -29.11 -14.08 2.86
CA GLY A 145 -28.04 -15.02 2.52
C GLY A 145 -27.59 -15.00 1.04
N LYS A 146 -27.97 -13.95 0.28
CA LYS A 146 -27.65 -13.79 -1.15
C LYS A 146 -26.68 -12.63 -1.40
N GLY A 147 -26.04 -12.13 -0.35
CA GLY A 147 -25.05 -11.07 -0.47
C GLY A 147 -23.76 -11.59 -1.08
N ASP A 148 -23.07 -10.73 -1.84
CA ASP A 148 -21.74 -10.99 -2.40
C ASP A 148 -21.03 -9.64 -2.60
N VAL A 149 -20.20 -9.28 -1.63
CA VAL A 149 -19.48 -7.99 -1.65
C VAL A 149 -18.41 -7.98 -2.75
N VAL A 150 -17.80 -9.14 -3.03
CA VAL A 150 -16.78 -9.26 -4.08
C VAL A 150 -17.41 -9.02 -5.46
N ALA A 151 -18.60 -9.59 -5.70
CA ALA A 151 -19.34 -9.36 -6.95
C ALA A 151 -19.75 -7.90 -7.11
N ASP A 152 -20.27 -7.27 -6.05
CA ASP A 152 -20.67 -5.86 -6.07
C ASP A 152 -19.47 -4.97 -6.40
N LEU A 153 -18.31 -5.19 -5.74
CA LEU A 153 -17.10 -4.43 -6.01
C LEU A 153 -16.56 -4.66 -7.42
N ALA A 154 -16.53 -5.90 -7.90
CA ALA A 154 -16.07 -6.23 -9.25
C ALA A 154 -16.91 -5.52 -10.33
N GLN A 155 -18.24 -5.42 -10.12
CA GLN A 155 -19.14 -4.68 -11.01
C GLN A 155 -18.83 -3.18 -10.99
N SER A 156 -18.62 -2.59 -9.80
CA SER A 156 -18.26 -1.19 -9.66
C SER A 156 -16.90 -0.90 -10.30
N CYS A 157 -15.89 -1.76 -10.11
CA CYS A 157 -14.59 -1.64 -10.76
C CYS A 157 -14.72 -1.63 -12.29
N LYS A 158 -15.50 -2.55 -12.83
CA LYS A 158 -15.80 -2.60 -14.27
C LYS A 158 -16.52 -1.33 -14.75
N LYS A 159 -17.50 -0.85 -14.02
CA LYS A 159 -18.28 0.35 -14.34
C LYS A 159 -17.42 1.62 -14.41
N TYR A 160 -16.52 1.80 -13.47
CA TYR A 160 -15.68 3.00 -13.36
C TYR A 160 -14.30 2.85 -14.01
N GLY A 161 -13.96 1.67 -14.58
CA GLY A 161 -12.64 1.39 -15.15
C GLY A 161 -11.52 1.43 -14.11
N MET A 162 -11.79 0.90 -12.91
CA MET A 162 -10.84 0.70 -11.81
C MET A 162 -10.27 -0.73 -11.90
N LYS A 163 -8.99 -0.92 -11.59
CA LYS A 163 -8.40 -2.25 -11.44
C LYS A 163 -8.89 -2.89 -10.14
N LEU A 164 -9.05 -4.22 -10.16
CA LEU A 164 -9.47 -5.01 -9.00
C LEU A 164 -8.31 -5.84 -8.46
N GLY A 165 -8.04 -5.71 -7.18
CA GLY A 165 -7.23 -6.63 -6.40
C GLY A 165 -8.06 -7.35 -5.35
N LEU A 166 -7.62 -8.53 -4.94
CA LEU A 166 -8.27 -9.32 -3.91
C LEU A 166 -7.23 -9.79 -2.88
N TYR A 167 -7.52 -9.52 -1.62
CA TYR A 167 -6.78 -10.06 -0.48
C TYR A 167 -7.48 -11.31 0.00
N LEU A 168 -6.74 -12.40 0.10
CA LEU A 168 -7.19 -13.66 0.70
C LEU A 168 -6.22 -14.03 1.83
N SER A 169 -6.64 -13.83 3.08
CA SER A 169 -5.81 -14.18 4.24
C SER A 169 -5.39 -15.64 4.19
N PRO A 170 -4.07 -15.93 4.25
CA PRO A 170 -3.62 -17.30 4.44
C PRO A 170 -3.97 -17.81 5.84
N TRP A 171 -3.85 -16.96 6.87
CA TRP A 171 -4.27 -17.28 8.22
C TRP A 171 -5.79 -17.34 8.32
N ASP A 172 -6.32 -18.37 8.99
CA ASP A 172 -7.75 -18.60 9.15
C ASP A 172 -8.04 -19.12 10.57
N ARG A 173 -8.68 -18.27 11.37
CA ARG A 173 -8.98 -18.56 12.77
C ARG A 173 -10.29 -19.32 12.96
N ASN A 174 -11.06 -19.52 11.86
CA ASN A 174 -12.35 -20.23 11.90
C ASN A 174 -12.24 -21.65 11.37
N HIS A 175 -11.57 -21.89 10.23
CA HIS A 175 -11.70 -23.15 9.50
C HIS A 175 -11.09 -24.33 10.27
N PRO A 176 -11.85 -25.43 10.52
CA PRO A 176 -11.40 -26.53 11.40
C PRO A 176 -10.19 -27.32 10.85
N THR A 177 -9.91 -27.26 9.54
CA THR A 177 -8.75 -27.91 8.94
C THR A 177 -7.50 -27.03 8.95
N TYR A 178 -7.57 -25.78 9.37
CA TYR A 178 -6.39 -24.93 9.47
C TYR A 178 -5.34 -25.56 10.39
N GLY A 179 -4.06 -25.51 9.99
CA GLY A 179 -2.97 -26.17 10.71
C GLY A 179 -2.87 -27.67 10.44
N SER A 180 -3.57 -28.20 9.42
CA SER A 180 -3.48 -29.62 9.00
C SER A 180 -2.63 -29.84 7.73
N GLY A 181 -1.90 -28.83 7.26
CA GLY A 181 -1.13 -28.91 6.02
C GLY A 181 -2.04 -29.08 4.81
N ASP A 182 -1.92 -30.20 4.07
CA ASP A 182 -2.66 -30.45 2.82
C ASP A 182 -4.18 -30.34 2.97
N GLY A 183 -4.72 -30.64 4.14
CA GLY A 183 -6.18 -30.52 4.39
C GLY A 183 -6.67 -29.10 4.22
N TYR A 184 -5.94 -28.10 4.74
CA TYR A 184 -6.29 -26.70 4.58
C TYR A 184 -5.79 -26.14 3.25
N ASN A 185 -4.64 -26.56 2.75
CA ASN A 185 -4.14 -26.14 1.43
C ASN A 185 -5.18 -26.39 0.33
N LYS A 186 -5.91 -27.52 0.40
CA LYS A 186 -7.02 -27.79 -0.52
C LYS A 186 -8.14 -26.76 -0.41
N VAL A 187 -8.58 -26.45 0.81
CA VAL A 187 -9.63 -25.43 1.08
C VAL A 187 -9.18 -24.06 0.56
N TYR A 188 -7.95 -23.67 0.86
CA TYR A 188 -7.38 -22.39 0.43
C TYR A 188 -7.31 -22.26 -1.09
N LEU A 189 -6.90 -23.32 -1.79
CA LEU A 189 -6.88 -23.36 -3.26
C LEU A 189 -8.27 -23.34 -3.88
N GLU A 190 -9.28 -23.94 -3.22
CA GLU A 190 -10.69 -23.86 -3.65
C GLU A 190 -11.19 -22.43 -3.52
N GLN A 191 -10.99 -21.76 -2.37
CA GLN A 191 -11.33 -20.35 -2.16
C GLN A 191 -10.65 -19.44 -3.18
N LEU A 192 -9.34 -19.61 -3.38
CA LEU A 192 -8.58 -18.86 -4.38
C LEU A 192 -9.14 -19.08 -5.80
N THR A 193 -9.48 -20.31 -6.15
CA THR A 193 -10.04 -20.64 -7.46
C THR A 193 -11.40 -19.97 -7.66
N GLU A 194 -12.29 -19.98 -6.66
CA GLU A 194 -13.57 -19.26 -6.71
C GLU A 194 -13.35 -17.77 -7.00
N LEU A 195 -12.45 -17.13 -6.24
CA LEU A 195 -12.15 -15.70 -6.39
C LEU A 195 -11.55 -15.35 -7.76
N LEU A 196 -10.69 -16.20 -8.31
CA LEU A 196 -10.01 -15.95 -9.58
C LEU A 196 -10.82 -16.35 -10.82
N THR A 197 -11.98 -17.02 -10.66
CA THR A 197 -12.81 -17.47 -11.79
C THR A 197 -14.16 -16.76 -11.88
N ASN A 198 -14.73 -16.32 -10.75
CA ASN A 198 -16.12 -15.87 -10.73
C ASN A 198 -16.30 -14.35 -10.93
N TYR A 199 -15.24 -13.54 -10.74
CA TYR A 199 -15.34 -12.08 -10.66
C TYR A 199 -14.64 -11.32 -11.81
N GLY A 200 -14.24 -12.04 -12.85
CA GLY A 200 -13.59 -11.48 -14.03
C GLY A 200 -12.08 -11.27 -13.83
N ARG A 201 -11.54 -10.16 -14.35
CA ARG A 201 -10.11 -9.88 -14.25
C ARG A 201 -9.74 -9.43 -12.84
N VAL A 202 -8.72 -10.06 -12.29
CA VAL A 202 -8.04 -9.66 -11.05
C VAL A 202 -6.64 -9.19 -11.43
N ASP A 203 -6.27 -7.97 -11.02
CA ASP A 203 -4.99 -7.35 -11.37
C ASP A 203 -3.93 -7.57 -10.29
N GLU A 204 -4.35 -7.86 -9.04
CA GLU A 204 -3.45 -8.16 -7.92
C GLU A 204 -4.08 -9.19 -6.97
N VAL A 205 -3.27 -10.15 -6.51
CA VAL A 205 -3.64 -11.07 -5.41
C VAL A 205 -2.72 -10.78 -4.24
N TRP A 206 -3.31 -10.33 -3.15
CA TRP A 206 -2.59 -9.90 -1.96
C TRP A 206 -2.68 -10.93 -0.84
N PHE A 207 -1.55 -11.35 -0.31
CA PHE A 207 -1.42 -12.35 0.75
C PHE A 207 -0.72 -11.77 1.96
N ASP A 208 -1.39 -11.83 3.11
CA ASP A 208 -0.80 -11.40 4.37
C ASP A 208 0.33 -12.33 4.82
N GLY A 209 1.35 -11.74 5.44
CA GLY A 209 2.46 -12.49 6.04
C GLY A 209 2.15 -13.08 7.42
N ALA A 210 1.03 -12.67 8.05
CA ALA A 210 0.64 -13.18 9.36
C ALA A 210 0.31 -14.68 9.30
N ASN A 211 0.88 -15.44 10.23
CA ASN A 211 0.70 -16.88 10.34
C ASN A 211 0.60 -17.29 11.83
N GLY A 212 -0.58 -17.09 12.39
CA GLY A 212 -0.90 -17.47 13.77
C GLY A 212 -1.45 -18.89 13.88
N GLU A 213 -1.89 -19.25 15.09
CA GLU A 213 -2.55 -20.52 15.36
C GLU A 213 -4.03 -20.46 14.92
N GLY A 214 -4.54 -21.61 14.46
CA GLY A 214 -5.94 -21.79 14.15
C GLY A 214 -6.74 -22.40 15.31
N PRO A 215 -8.00 -22.83 15.07
CA PRO A 215 -8.87 -23.40 16.10
C PRO A 215 -8.29 -24.64 16.81
N ASN A 216 -7.38 -25.35 16.16
CA ASN A 216 -6.72 -26.54 16.69
C ASN A 216 -5.39 -26.23 17.41
N GLY A 217 -5.03 -24.96 17.62
CA GLY A 217 -3.78 -24.51 18.25
C GLY A 217 -2.52 -24.77 17.40
N LYS A 218 -2.65 -24.92 16.07
CA LYS A 218 -1.52 -25.17 15.17
C LYS A 218 -1.43 -24.07 14.11
N LYS A 219 -0.19 -23.80 13.68
CA LYS A 219 0.10 -22.99 12.51
C LYS A 219 0.01 -23.81 11.24
N GLN A 220 -0.36 -23.18 10.14
CA GLN A 220 -0.47 -23.81 8.82
C GLN A 220 0.88 -23.81 8.09
N GLU A 221 1.13 -24.88 7.35
CA GLU A 221 2.18 -24.97 6.35
C GLU A 221 1.54 -24.88 4.96
N TYR A 222 1.93 -23.85 4.18
CA TYR A 222 1.30 -23.53 2.91
C TYR A 222 2.04 -24.14 1.73
N ASP A 223 1.30 -24.62 0.74
CA ASP A 223 1.80 -25.02 -0.59
C ASP A 223 1.78 -23.80 -1.54
N TRP A 224 2.77 -22.90 -1.38
CA TRP A 224 2.88 -21.70 -2.20
C TRP A 224 3.08 -22.01 -3.69
N ASP A 225 3.73 -23.11 -4.05
CA ASP A 225 3.92 -23.50 -5.45
C ASP A 225 2.57 -23.75 -6.14
N SER A 226 1.66 -24.48 -5.49
CA SER A 226 0.30 -24.69 -5.98
C SER A 226 -0.51 -23.41 -6.02
N VAL A 227 -0.38 -22.52 -5.04
CA VAL A 227 -1.03 -21.20 -5.00
C VAL A 227 -0.59 -20.37 -6.20
N LEU A 228 0.71 -20.16 -6.36
CA LEU A 228 1.26 -19.33 -7.44
C LEU A 228 0.97 -19.92 -8.83
N SER A 229 1.09 -21.24 -9.01
CA SER A 229 0.75 -21.89 -10.29
C SER A 229 -0.73 -21.73 -10.65
N THR A 230 -1.63 -21.75 -9.64
CA THR A 230 -3.06 -21.52 -9.84
C THR A 230 -3.32 -20.09 -10.30
N ILE A 231 -2.68 -19.08 -9.70
CA ILE A 231 -2.80 -17.67 -10.13
C ILE A 231 -2.30 -17.50 -11.56
N ARG A 232 -1.10 -18.03 -11.88
CA ARG A 232 -0.53 -17.93 -13.24
C ARG A 232 -1.42 -18.55 -14.30
N ARG A 233 -2.12 -19.63 -13.95
CA ARG A 233 -3.07 -20.29 -14.86
C ARG A 233 -4.38 -19.53 -15.05
N LEU A 234 -4.93 -18.94 -13.97
CA LEU A 234 -6.26 -18.32 -13.99
C LEU A 234 -6.22 -16.82 -14.29
N GLN A 235 -5.21 -16.12 -13.77
CA GLN A 235 -5.00 -14.68 -13.91
C GLN A 235 -3.52 -14.39 -14.26
N PRO A 236 -3.07 -14.70 -15.48
CA PRO A 236 -1.64 -14.64 -15.86
C PRO A 236 -1.04 -13.24 -15.81
N ASP A 237 -1.88 -12.20 -15.84
CA ASP A 237 -1.47 -10.80 -15.78
C ASP A 237 -1.54 -10.21 -14.35
N ALA A 238 -1.97 -10.97 -13.34
CA ALA A 238 -2.01 -10.50 -11.98
C ALA A 238 -0.60 -10.48 -11.34
N VAL A 239 -0.30 -9.46 -10.54
CA VAL A 239 0.84 -9.48 -9.63
C VAL A 239 0.45 -10.17 -8.32
N THR A 240 1.43 -10.76 -7.64
CA THR A 240 1.25 -11.33 -6.29
C THR A 240 2.04 -10.51 -5.28
N ALA A 241 1.36 -10.06 -4.23
CA ALA A 241 1.94 -9.19 -3.22
C ALA A 241 2.10 -9.89 -1.87
N ILE A 242 3.13 -9.53 -1.20
CA ILE A 242 3.67 -9.85 0.12
C ILE A 242 4.16 -11.30 0.19
N MET A 243 3.30 -12.28 0.37
CA MET A 243 3.68 -13.70 0.27
C MET A 243 3.64 -14.20 -1.18
N GLY A 244 4.16 -13.38 -2.11
CA GLY A 244 4.21 -13.60 -3.54
C GLY A 244 5.61 -13.49 -4.11
N THR A 245 5.69 -13.32 -5.45
CA THR A 245 6.94 -13.25 -6.19
C THR A 245 7.18 -11.91 -6.89
N GLU A 246 6.21 -11.00 -6.92
CA GLU A 246 6.30 -9.77 -7.71
C GLU A 246 6.42 -8.50 -6.88
N VAL A 247 5.80 -8.45 -5.70
CA VAL A 247 5.73 -7.24 -4.86
C VAL A 247 6.05 -7.60 -3.43
N ARG A 248 6.98 -6.86 -2.80
CA ARG A 248 7.35 -7.04 -1.40
C ARG A 248 6.75 -5.98 -0.50
N TRP A 249 6.51 -6.36 0.74
CA TRP A 249 6.19 -5.42 1.79
C TRP A 249 7.38 -4.51 2.13
N VAL A 250 7.12 -3.23 2.40
CA VAL A 250 8.16 -2.28 2.80
C VAL A 250 8.73 -2.56 4.20
N GLY A 251 8.00 -3.30 5.05
CA GLY A 251 8.45 -3.70 6.38
C GLY A 251 7.92 -2.82 7.52
N ASN A 252 6.99 -1.91 7.26
CA ASN A 252 6.27 -1.13 8.25
C ASN A 252 4.86 -0.80 7.73
N GLU A 253 3.95 -0.45 8.63
CA GLU A 253 2.57 -0.05 8.36
C GLU A 253 2.33 1.44 8.62
N SER A 254 3.41 2.23 8.62
CA SER A 254 3.38 3.66 8.96
C SER A 254 3.30 4.59 7.74
N GLY A 255 3.28 4.05 6.53
CA GLY A 255 3.26 4.84 5.31
C GLY A 255 4.65 5.34 4.89
N LEU A 256 5.74 4.72 5.37
CA LEU A 256 7.10 5.19 5.18
C LEU A 256 7.89 4.25 4.27
N GLY A 257 8.30 4.76 3.11
CA GLY A 257 9.33 4.17 2.25
C GLY A 257 10.73 4.39 2.82
N ARG A 258 11.74 3.92 2.10
CA ARG A 258 13.13 4.09 2.47
C ARG A 258 13.79 5.17 1.63
N GLU A 259 14.70 5.92 2.23
CA GLU A 259 15.50 6.89 1.51
C GLU A 259 16.35 6.21 0.41
N THR A 260 16.93 5.05 0.71
CA THR A 260 17.67 4.22 -0.26
C THR A 260 16.83 3.00 -0.59
N GLU A 261 15.99 3.10 -1.64
CA GLU A 261 15.05 2.06 -2.04
C GLU A 261 15.41 1.46 -3.41
N TRP A 262 15.58 0.14 -3.42
CA TRP A 262 15.90 -0.65 -4.60
C TRP A 262 14.74 -1.56 -5.00
N SER A 263 14.32 -1.46 -6.28
CA SER A 263 13.46 -2.49 -6.87
C SER A 263 14.27 -3.73 -7.27
N SER A 264 15.57 -3.56 -7.61
CA SER A 264 16.52 -4.67 -7.79
C SER A 264 17.20 -5.00 -6.45
N THR A 265 16.83 -6.11 -5.81
CA THR A 265 17.16 -6.44 -4.42
C THR A 265 17.76 -7.84 -4.25
N ILE A 266 18.56 -8.02 -3.20
CA ILE A 266 19.06 -9.32 -2.76
C ILE A 266 18.04 -10.09 -1.89
N LEU A 267 16.95 -9.45 -1.45
CA LEU A 267 15.89 -10.11 -0.68
C LEU A 267 15.12 -11.04 -1.62
N PRO A 268 15.12 -12.35 -1.37
CA PRO A 268 14.35 -13.27 -2.19
C PRO A 268 12.86 -13.09 -1.96
N PRO A 269 12.02 -13.29 -2.99
CA PRO A 269 10.57 -13.31 -2.83
C PRO A 269 10.11 -14.30 -1.76
N SER A 270 9.22 -13.85 -0.88
CA SER A 270 8.80 -14.58 0.34
C SER A 270 8.20 -15.96 0.08
N ALA A 271 7.60 -16.16 -1.10
CA ALA A 271 7.05 -17.45 -1.50
C ALA A 271 8.09 -18.50 -1.93
N LEU A 272 9.37 -18.12 -2.10
CA LEU A 272 10.40 -19.07 -2.51
C LEU A 272 10.85 -19.95 -1.34
N ALA A 273 11.00 -21.24 -1.58
CA ALA A 273 11.32 -22.22 -0.54
C ALA A 273 12.63 -21.91 0.24
N HIS A 274 13.59 -21.21 -0.39
CA HIS A 274 14.86 -20.86 0.24
C HIS A 274 14.86 -19.44 0.86
N ALA A 275 13.79 -18.67 0.73
CA ALA A 275 13.73 -17.27 1.17
C ALA A 275 14.13 -17.12 2.65
N LYS A 276 13.45 -17.83 3.53
CA LYS A 276 13.71 -17.76 4.98
C LYS A 276 15.16 -18.16 5.34
N ALA A 277 15.71 -19.20 4.73
CA ALA A 277 17.08 -19.63 4.98
C ALA A 277 18.10 -18.57 4.50
N THR A 278 17.81 -17.90 3.39
CA THR A 278 18.64 -16.81 2.87
C THR A 278 18.58 -15.59 3.79
N GLU A 279 17.39 -15.19 4.25
CA GLU A 279 17.21 -14.10 5.20
C GLU A 279 17.96 -14.34 6.50
N GLU A 280 17.84 -15.54 7.08
CA GLU A 280 18.55 -15.92 8.31
C GLU A 280 20.07 -15.91 8.10
N ARG A 281 20.56 -16.44 6.98
CA ARG A 281 22.00 -16.49 6.66
C ARG A 281 22.62 -15.11 6.50
N LEU A 282 21.87 -14.16 5.90
CA LEU A 282 22.35 -12.82 5.62
C LEU A 282 22.01 -11.81 6.73
N GLY A 283 21.17 -12.18 7.69
CA GLY A 283 20.66 -11.27 8.73
C GLY A 283 19.83 -10.13 8.13
N ILE A 284 19.04 -10.42 7.10
CA ILE A 284 18.16 -9.44 6.41
C ILE A 284 16.69 -9.82 6.56
N ASN A 285 15.84 -8.85 6.37
CA ASN A 285 14.39 -9.02 6.33
C ASN A 285 13.75 -7.85 5.54
N ALA A 286 12.43 -7.81 5.49
CA ALA A 286 11.69 -6.73 4.83
C ALA A 286 12.02 -5.32 5.37
N GLN A 287 12.43 -5.17 6.62
CA GLN A 287 12.79 -3.89 7.25
C GLN A 287 14.23 -3.46 6.95
N THR A 288 15.05 -4.32 6.39
CA THR A 288 16.47 -4.04 6.13
C THR A 288 16.63 -2.92 5.11
N LYS A 289 17.47 -1.95 5.44
CA LYS A 289 17.80 -0.81 4.56
C LYS A 289 18.75 -1.23 3.44
N ASP A 290 18.67 -0.53 2.30
CA ASP A 290 19.62 -0.63 1.19
C ASP A 290 19.86 -2.06 0.68
N LEU A 291 18.77 -2.77 0.37
CA LEU A 291 18.76 -4.17 -0.06
C LEU A 291 19.43 -4.44 -1.43
N GLY A 292 19.85 -3.40 -2.12
CA GLY A 292 20.53 -3.48 -3.42
C GLY A 292 21.92 -2.86 -3.42
N SER A 293 22.54 -2.56 -2.26
CA SER A 293 23.88 -1.98 -2.21
C SER A 293 24.97 -2.90 -2.74
N ARG A 294 26.09 -2.31 -3.15
CA ARG A 294 27.28 -3.06 -3.64
C ARG A 294 27.78 -4.06 -2.60
N GLU A 295 27.84 -3.64 -1.33
CA GLU A 295 28.27 -4.48 -0.21
C GLU A 295 27.38 -5.70 -0.04
N ARG A 296 26.07 -5.55 -0.20
CA ARG A 296 25.12 -6.67 -0.09
C ARG A 296 25.14 -7.58 -1.31
N ILE A 297 25.30 -7.01 -2.51
CA ILE A 297 25.41 -7.77 -3.76
C ILE A 297 26.63 -8.70 -3.73
N GLU A 298 27.74 -8.28 -3.12
CA GLU A 298 28.95 -9.09 -2.99
C GLU A 298 28.68 -10.42 -2.26
N GLN A 299 27.75 -10.42 -1.30
CA GLN A 299 27.47 -11.54 -0.36
C GLN A 299 26.49 -12.59 -0.89
N VAL A 300 25.92 -12.38 -2.10
CA VAL A 300 24.83 -13.23 -2.62
C VAL A 300 25.18 -13.84 -3.98
N ASP A 301 24.43 -14.89 -4.32
CA ASP A 301 24.55 -15.60 -5.60
C ASP A 301 23.39 -15.30 -6.56
N GLU A 302 22.41 -14.48 -6.13
CA GLU A 302 21.25 -14.12 -6.93
C GLU A 302 20.63 -12.78 -6.52
N MET A 303 19.90 -12.17 -7.46
CA MET A 303 19.10 -10.98 -7.22
C MET A 303 17.76 -11.02 -7.96
N PHE A 304 16.81 -10.24 -7.48
CA PHE A 304 15.44 -10.20 -7.96
C PHE A 304 14.98 -8.77 -8.26
N TRP A 305 14.09 -8.61 -9.25
CA TRP A 305 13.26 -7.43 -9.36
C TRP A 305 12.06 -7.60 -8.44
N TYR A 306 12.06 -6.94 -7.30
CA TYR A 306 11.10 -7.13 -6.23
C TYR A 306 10.77 -5.77 -5.57
N PRO A 307 9.98 -4.91 -6.25
CA PRO A 307 9.65 -3.56 -5.80
C PRO A 307 8.82 -3.58 -4.52
N SER A 308 8.93 -2.50 -3.74
CA SER A 308 8.22 -2.35 -2.48
C SER A 308 6.85 -1.73 -2.62
N GLU A 309 5.91 -2.22 -1.80
CA GLU A 309 4.64 -1.61 -1.48
C GLU A 309 4.67 -1.06 -0.06
N VAL A 310 4.22 0.18 0.07
CA VAL A 310 4.04 0.88 1.34
C VAL A 310 2.56 0.87 1.65
N ASP A 311 2.17 0.16 2.69
CA ASP A 311 0.80 0.09 3.17
C ASP A 311 0.60 0.93 4.43
N VAL A 312 -0.55 1.55 4.53
CA VAL A 312 -0.95 2.36 5.70
C VAL A 312 -2.46 2.58 5.68
N SER A 313 -3.08 2.65 6.84
CA SER A 313 -4.49 3.00 6.93
C SER A 313 -4.69 4.52 7.05
N ILE A 314 -5.76 5.03 6.46
CA ILE A 314 -6.19 6.43 6.65
C ILE A 314 -6.58 6.71 8.10
N ARG A 315 -7.06 5.68 8.83
CA ARG A 315 -7.38 5.70 10.26
C ARG A 315 -6.28 5.01 11.07
N PRO A 316 -6.28 5.08 12.40
CA PRO A 316 -5.33 4.32 13.22
C PRO A 316 -5.41 2.81 12.94
N GLY A 317 -6.63 2.22 12.92
CA GLY A 317 -6.86 0.81 12.64
C GLY A 317 -7.04 0.48 11.16
N TRP A 318 -6.99 -0.83 10.84
CA TRP A 318 -7.29 -1.34 9.50
C TRP A 318 -8.80 -1.41 9.25
N PHE A 319 -9.59 -1.81 10.24
CA PHE A 319 -11.05 -1.77 10.18
C PHE A 319 -11.59 -0.44 10.68
N TYR A 320 -12.84 -0.14 10.33
CA TYR A 320 -13.51 1.08 10.75
C TYR A 320 -13.91 1.04 12.23
N HIS A 321 -13.51 2.05 12.98
CA HIS A 321 -13.94 2.33 14.34
C HIS A 321 -14.58 3.72 14.39
N ALA A 322 -15.84 3.79 14.87
CA ALA A 322 -16.62 5.03 14.83
C ALA A 322 -16.05 6.16 15.71
N ASN A 323 -15.21 5.81 16.67
CA ASN A 323 -14.55 6.72 17.62
C ASN A 323 -13.13 7.13 17.18
N GLU A 324 -12.74 6.82 15.94
CA GLU A 324 -11.48 7.23 15.34
C GLU A 324 -11.70 8.26 14.24
N ASN A 325 -10.70 9.10 14.00
CA ASN A 325 -10.67 10.06 12.90
C ASN A 325 -9.63 9.68 11.84
N PRO A 326 -9.84 10.07 10.58
CA PRO A 326 -8.83 9.90 9.55
C PRO A 326 -7.61 10.81 9.78
N LYS A 327 -6.49 10.45 9.18
CA LYS A 327 -5.31 11.29 9.06
C LYS A 327 -5.64 12.62 8.36
N SER A 328 -4.99 13.69 8.78
CA SER A 328 -5.12 15.00 8.14
C SER A 328 -4.56 14.98 6.71
N LEU A 329 -4.96 15.96 5.88
CA LEU A 329 -4.39 16.15 4.55
C LEU A 329 -2.87 16.31 4.59
N GLU A 330 -2.32 17.01 5.59
CA GLU A 330 -0.89 17.19 5.77
C GLU A 330 -0.18 15.83 5.97
N GLN A 331 -0.69 14.98 6.86
CA GLN A 331 -0.16 13.63 7.08
C GLN A 331 -0.26 12.76 5.83
N LEU A 332 -1.37 12.82 5.10
CA LEU A 332 -1.56 12.05 3.86
C LEU A 332 -0.62 12.53 2.74
N VAL A 333 -0.36 13.82 2.65
CA VAL A 333 0.60 14.40 1.71
C VAL A 333 2.03 13.98 2.06
N ASP A 334 2.39 13.98 3.33
CA ASP A 334 3.69 13.49 3.79
C ASP A 334 3.87 12.00 3.46
N ILE A 335 2.85 11.17 3.70
CA ILE A 335 2.84 9.76 3.32
C ILE A 335 3.05 9.60 1.80
N TYR A 336 2.39 10.41 0.96
CA TYR A 336 2.60 10.35 -0.49
C TYR A 336 4.05 10.64 -0.88
N PHE A 337 4.68 11.67 -0.31
CA PHE A 337 6.07 11.99 -0.58
C PHE A 337 7.04 10.95 0.01
N GLN A 338 6.69 10.37 1.16
CA GLN A 338 7.51 9.36 1.85
C GLN A 338 7.34 7.94 1.27
N SER A 339 6.37 7.70 0.39
CA SER A 339 6.14 6.41 -0.27
C SER A 339 6.38 6.48 -1.77
N VAL A 340 5.50 7.12 -2.52
CA VAL A 340 5.61 7.28 -3.99
C VAL A 340 6.86 8.10 -4.35
N GLY A 341 7.18 9.13 -3.55
CA GLY A 341 8.41 9.91 -3.71
C GLY A 341 9.69 9.18 -3.30
N MET A 342 9.61 7.96 -2.79
CA MET A 342 10.74 7.12 -2.35
C MET A 342 10.80 5.78 -3.10
N ASN A 343 10.46 5.78 -4.41
CA ASN A 343 10.51 4.59 -5.28
C ASN A 343 9.65 3.40 -4.82
N SER A 344 8.52 3.67 -4.15
CA SER A 344 7.56 2.66 -3.71
C SER A 344 6.16 2.96 -4.25
N SER A 345 5.27 1.98 -4.28
CA SER A 345 3.83 2.21 -4.51
C SER A 345 3.12 2.40 -3.18
N LEU A 346 2.14 3.27 -3.12
CA LEU A 346 1.32 3.50 -1.93
C LEU A 346 0.01 2.71 -2.01
N LEU A 347 -0.22 1.87 -1.00
CA LEU A 347 -1.48 1.17 -0.73
C LEU A 347 -2.13 1.80 0.50
N LEU A 348 -3.07 2.73 0.27
CA LEU A 348 -3.78 3.43 1.34
C LEU A 348 -5.08 2.72 1.66
N ASN A 349 -5.27 2.31 2.91
CA ASN A 349 -6.50 1.67 3.36
C ASN A 349 -7.56 2.69 3.73
N ILE A 350 -8.77 2.49 3.22
CA ILE A 350 -9.97 3.27 3.52
C ILE A 350 -11.07 2.28 3.94
N PRO A 351 -11.30 2.11 5.27
CA PRO A 351 -12.25 1.12 5.76
C PRO A 351 -13.70 1.64 5.68
N PRO A 352 -14.63 0.89 5.07
CA PRO A 352 -16.05 1.24 5.10
C PRO A 352 -16.63 1.12 6.50
N ASN A 353 -17.57 2.00 6.82
CA ASN A 353 -18.31 2.00 8.07
C ASN A 353 -19.34 0.85 8.13
N ARG A 354 -20.09 0.74 9.24
CA ARG A 354 -21.10 -0.33 9.42
C ARG A 354 -22.27 -0.26 8.44
N ASP A 355 -22.54 0.90 7.83
CA ASP A 355 -23.54 1.01 6.77
C ASP A 355 -23.05 0.42 5.44
N GLY A 356 -21.75 0.21 5.27
CA GLY A 356 -21.13 -0.26 4.04
C GLY A 356 -20.73 0.89 3.10
N LEU A 357 -20.46 2.07 3.65
CA LEU A 357 -20.03 3.27 2.94
C LEU A 357 -18.67 3.74 3.46
N PHE A 358 -17.87 4.39 2.62
CA PHE A 358 -16.79 5.21 3.14
C PHE A 358 -17.39 6.35 3.96
N ASP A 359 -16.82 6.59 5.14
CA ASP A 359 -17.21 7.67 6.01
C ASP A 359 -16.99 9.04 5.34
N GLU A 360 -17.86 10.01 5.60
CA GLU A 360 -17.77 11.34 4.96
C GLU A 360 -16.42 12.01 5.25
N LYS A 361 -15.89 11.89 6.47
CA LYS A 361 -14.57 12.43 6.84
C LYS A 361 -13.44 11.80 6.01
N ASP A 362 -13.49 10.47 5.79
CA ASP A 362 -12.49 9.77 4.97
C ASP A 362 -12.60 10.21 3.51
N VAL A 363 -13.82 10.32 2.98
CA VAL A 363 -14.10 10.81 1.62
C VAL A 363 -13.52 12.21 1.40
N GLU A 364 -13.70 13.11 2.35
CA GLU A 364 -13.15 14.47 2.29
C GLU A 364 -11.62 14.45 2.21
N GLN A 365 -10.96 13.66 3.06
CA GLN A 365 -9.50 13.59 3.11
C GLN A 365 -8.89 12.99 1.84
N ILE A 366 -9.43 11.87 1.33
CA ILE A 366 -8.91 11.27 0.08
C ILE A 366 -9.16 12.16 -1.14
N LYS A 367 -10.29 12.84 -1.21
CA LYS A 367 -10.55 13.83 -2.29
C LYS A 367 -9.62 15.02 -2.19
N ALA A 368 -9.33 15.50 -0.98
CA ALA A 368 -8.36 16.57 -0.75
C ALA A 368 -6.94 16.13 -1.16
N LEU A 369 -6.51 14.92 -0.80
CA LEU A 369 -5.24 14.34 -1.24
C LEU A 369 -5.16 14.27 -2.77
N GLY A 370 -6.19 13.75 -3.43
CA GLY A 370 -6.25 13.66 -4.89
C GLY A 370 -6.13 15.02 -5.57
N LYS A 371 -6.84 16.05 -5.05
CA LYS A 371 -6.73 17.44 -5.53
C LYS A 371 -5.33 18.02 -5.33
N TYR A 372 -4.70 17.73 -4.17
CA TYR A 372 -3.34 18.16 -3.88
C TYR A 372 -2.35 17.59 -4.87
N ILE A 373 -2.38 16.24 -5.08
CA ILE A 373 -1.49 15.56 -6.03
C ILE A 373 -1.69 16.09 -7.47
N GLN A 374 -2.93 16.31 -7.88
CA GLN A 374 -3.22 16.89 -9.20
C GLN A 374 -2.68 18.31 -9.33
N ALA A 375 -2.83 19.14 -8.30
CA ALA A 375 -2.29 20.49 -8.28
C ALA A 375 -0.76 20.49 -8.26
N PHE A 376 -0.14 19.62 -7.47
CA PHE A 376 1.31 19.43 -7.43
C PHE A 376 1.86 19.11 -8.83
N ASN A 377 1.29 18.12 -9.51
CA ASN A 377 1.72 17.72 -10.85
C ASN A 377 1.53 18.82 -11.92
N LYS A 378 0.59 19.76 -11.72
CA LYS A 378 0.37 20.91 -12.60
C LYS A 378 1.31 22.07 -12.30
N ASN A 379 1.87 22.16 -11.11
CA ASN A 379 2.72 23.28 -10.66
C ASN A 379 4.19 23.06 -11.05
N LYS A 380 4.43 22.50 -12.23
CA LYS A 380 5.77 22.37 -12.80
C LYS A 380 6.39 23.75 -13.07
N VAL A 381 7.64 23.93 -12.67
CA VAL A 381 8.41 25.16 -12.82
C VAL A 381 9.52 25.01 -13.87
N SER A 382 10.00 23.80 -14.11
CA SER A 382 10.93 23.52 -15.23
C SER A 382 10.22 23.70 -16.58
N THR A 383 10.96 24.20 -17.58
CA THR A 383 10.41 24.65 -18.86
C THR A 383 10.60 23.63 -20.00
N GLU A 384 11.44 22.62 -19.80
CA GLU A 384 11.79 21.61 -20.80
C GLU A 384 10.91 20.35 -20.70
N GLU A 385 11.12 19.44 -21.66
CA GLU A 385 10.54 18.08 -21.59
C GLU A 385 11.05 17.36 -20.34
N ASP A 386 10.23 16.46 -19.82
CA ASP A 386 10.54 15.77 -18.55
C ASP A 386 11.71 14.78 -18.71
N TRP A 387 11.80 14.08 -19.87
CA TRP A 387 12.85 13.12 -20.16
C TRP A 387 14.00 13.76 -20.92
N VAL A 388 15.16 13.82 -20.31
CA VAL A 388 16.36 14.51 -20.85
C VAL A 388 17.49 13.51 -20.99
N GLU A 389 18.31 13.67 -22.05
CA GLU A 389 19.51 12.85 -22.27
C GLU A 389 20.56 13.14 -21.19
N VAL A 390 21.17 12.08 -20.67
CA VAL A 390 22.29 12.17 -19.71
C VAL A 390 23.62 12.24 -20.48
N VAL A 391 24.34 13.32 -20.30
CA VAL A 391 25.65 13.54 -20.92
C VAL A 391 26.73 13.61 -19.82
N GLU A 392 27.74 12.79 -19.90
CA GLU A 392 28.84 12.74 -18.90
C GLU A 392 28.33 12.61 -17.45
N ASN A 393 27.34 11.73 -17.25
CA ASN A 393 26.67 11.52 -15.97
C ASN A 393 25.96 12.77 -15.39
N SER A 394 25.59 13.72 -16.22
CA SER A 394 24.92 14.95 -15.79
C SER A 394 23.73 15.31 -16.68
N VAL A 395 22.75 15.95 -16.11
CA VAL A 395 21.61 16.55 -16.81
C VAL A 395 21.41 17.97 -16.31
N THR A 396 21.28 18.92 -17.24
CA THR A 396 20.92 20.31 -16.91
C THR A 396 19.60 20.68 -17.57
N ILE A 397 18.68 21.28 -16.79
CA ILE A 397 17.39 21.78 -17.27
C ILE A 397 17.25 23.26 -16.97
N ASN A 398 16.41 23.95 -17.76
CA ASN A 398 16.04 25.33 -17.48
C ASN A 398 14.79 25.36 -16.56
N VAL A 399 14.76 26.38 -15.71
CA VAL A 399 13.67 26.63 -14.76
C VAL A 399 13.17 28.07 -14.98
N ASP A 400 11.89 28.31 -14.77
CA ASP A 400 11.35 29.68 -14.80
C ASP A 400 11.88 30.48 -13.59
N GLY A 401 12.95 31.24 -13.82
CA GLY A 401 13.64 32.02 -12.78
C GLY A 401 12.76 33.08 -12.09
N SER A 402 11.56 33.36 -12.60
CA SER A 402 10.57 34.22 -11.94
C SER A 402 9.79 33.51 -10.84
N LYS A 403 9.88 32.19 -10.75
CA LYS A 403 9.19 31.32 -9.80
C LYS A 403 10.16 30.62 -8.87
N SER A 404 9.73 30.38 -7.64
CA SER A 404 10.43 29.47 -6.73
C SER A 404 9.84 28.06 -6.82
N PHE A 405 10.67 27.05 -6.56
CA PHE A 405 10.26 25.65 -6.39
C PHE A 405 10.73 25.14 -5.02
N ASP A 406 10.10 24.09 -4.54
CA ASP A 406 10.42 23.43 -3.27
C ASP A 406 10.30 21.91 -3.33
N ALA A 407 10.16 21.36 -4.54
CA ALA A 407 10.21 19.92 -4.80
C ALA A 407 10.91 19.63 -6.14
N ILE A 408 11.68 18.58 -6.18
CA ILE A 408 12.43 18.12 -7.36
C ILE A 408 12.09 16.66 -7.59
N MET A 409 11.65 16.31 -8.81
CA MET A 409 11.28 14.95 -9.19
C MET A 409 12.28 14.37 -10.17
N LEU A 410 12.70 13.14 -9.90
CA LEU A 410 13.57 12.33 -10.74
C LEU A 410 12.90 10.97 -11.01
N GLN A 411 13.12 10.41 -12.23
CA GLN A 411 12.73 9.04 -12.56
C GLN A 411 13.77 8.41 -13.48
N GLU A 412 14.05 7.12 -13.27
CA GLU A 412 14.74 6.27 -14.23
C GLU A 412 13.72 5.58 -15.14
N ASP A 413 14.09 5.30 -16.37
CA ASP A 413 13.35 4.36 -17.22
C ASP A 413 13.61 2.93 -16.71
N ILE A 414 12.85 2.52 -15.73
CA ILE A 414 13.02 1.22 -15.06
C ILE A 414 12.77 0.02 -15.98
N SER A 415 12.17 0.21 -17.16
CA SER A 415 12.12 -0.84 -18.19
C SER A 415 13.52 -1.25 -18.68
N LYS A 416 14.55 -0.45 -18.36
CA LYS A 416 15.96 -0.68 -18.61
C LYS A 416 16.77 -0.97 -17.33
N GLY A 417 16.09 -1.20 -16.20
CA GLY A 417 16.69 -1.46 -14.90
C GLY A 417 16.87 -0.20 -14.05
N GLN A 418 17.15 -0.40 -12.76
CA GLN A 418 17.48 0.66 -11.80
C GLN A 418 19.00 0.71 -11.64
N LYS A 419 19.61 1.87 -11.85
CA LYS A 419 21.07 1.99 -12.01
C LYS A 419 21.72 3.07 -11.15
N VAL A 420 20.97 4.13 -10.79
CA VAL A 420 21.53 5.23 -10.01
C VAL A 420 21.70 4.82 -8.55
N GLU A 421 22.90 5.05 -8.03
CA GLU A 421 23.28 4.75 -6.65
C GLU A 421 23.40 6.00 -5.79
N ASN A 422 23.90 7.11 -6.38
CA ASN A 422 24.06 8.39 -5.70
C ASN A 422 24.00 9.53 -6.71
N PHE A 423 23.47 10.68 -6.27
CA PHE A 423 23.42 11.89 -7.08
C PHE A 423 23.45 13.16 -6.21
N THR A 424 23.84 14.28 -6.80
CA THR A 424 23.70 15.62 -6.21
C THR A 424 22.90 16.52 -7.16
N ILE A 425 22.18 17.48 -6.61
CA ILE A 425 21.44 18.48 -7.38
C ILE A 425 21.94 19.87 -7.03
N GLU A 426 22.21 20.65 -8.06
CA GLU A 426 22.68 22.02 -7.95
C GLU A 426 21.74 22.98 -8.66
N ALA A 427 21.53 24.16 -8.08
CA ALA A 427 20.83 25.28 -8.64
C ALA A 427 21.81 26.37 -9.06
N TYR A 428 21.58 27.01 -10.23
CA TYR A 428 22.41 28.11 -10.72
C TYR A 428 21.83 29.44 -10.31
N SER A 429 22.56 30.19 -9.51
CA SER A 429 22.19 31.54 -9.10
C SER A 429 23.43 32.43 -8.92
N ASN A 430 23.32 33.73 -9.19
CA ASN A 430 24.39 34.72 -9.03
C ASN A 430 25.72 34.33 -9.73
N GLY A 431 25.64 33.66 -10.88
CA GLY A 431 26.80 33.28 -11.67
C GLY A 431 27.51 32.00 -11.22
N SER A 432 27.00 31.26 -10.26
CA SER A 432 27.59 30.02 -9.73
C SER A 432 26.57 28.93 -9.46
N TRP A 433 27.05 27.68 -9.39
CA TRP A 433 26.28 26.50 -9.00
C TRP A 433 26.34 26.29 -7.48
N HIS A 434 25.22 26.01 -6.85
CA HIS A 434 25.12 25.73 -5.42
C HIS A 434 24.31 24.44 -5.22
N GLN A 435 24.82 23.51 -4.42
CA GLN A 435 24.11 22.30 -4.08
C GLN A 435 22.84 22.62 -3.28
N VAL A 436 21.71 22.08 -3.71
CA VAL A 436 20.39 22.29 -3.10
C VAL A 436 19.77 20.99 -2.60
N ALA A 437 20.23 19.84 -3.10
CA ALA A 437 19.81 18.53 -2.64
C ALA A 437 20.86 17.47 -3.01
N GLU A 438 20.76 16.33 -2.36
CA GLU A 438 21.49 15.10 -2.70
C GLU A 438 20.60 13.89 -2.39
N GLY A 439 20.95 12.74 -2.93
CA GLY A 439 20.23 11.50 -2.65
C GLY A 439 20.98 10.28 -3.14
N THR A 440 20.42 9.13 -2.81
CA THR A 440 20.97 7.83 -3.16
C THR A 440 20.31 7.27 -4.42
N THR A 441 19.25 6.47 -4.27
CA THR A 441 18.56 5.82 -5.40
C THR A 441 17.49 6.72 -6.01
N ILE A 442 17.21 6.50 -7.31
CA ILE A 442 16.08 7.14 -8.00
C ILE A 442 14.98 6.11 -8.26
N GLY A 443 15.23 5.11 -9.10
CA GLY A 443 14.25 4.11 -9.50
C GLY A 443 13.07 4.68 -10.27
N TYR A 444 11.87 4.11 -10.05
CA TYR A 444 10.66 4.55 -10.74
C TYR A 444 10.34 6.02 -10.48
N LYS A 445 10.41 6.48 -9.21
CA LYS A 445 10.17 7.88 -8.85
C LYS A 445 10.88 8.28 -7.56
N ARG A 446 11.61 9.38 -7.62
CA ARG A 446 12.20 10.03 -6.46
C ARG A 446 11.73 11.48 -6.42
N ILE A 447 11.18 11.92 -5.29
CA ILE A 447 10.80 13.30 -5.03
C ILE A 447 11.61 13.79 -3.84
N LEU A 448 12.36 14.85 -4.05
CA LEU A 448 13.16 15.52 -3.02
C LEU A 448 12.49 16.84 -2.67
N LEU A 449 12.30 17.09 -1.38
CA LEU A 449 11.82 18.35 -0.87
C LEU A 449 13.00 19.19 -0.41
N THR A 450 13.01 20.50 -0.74
CA THR A 450 14.06 21.41 -0.27
C THR A 450 13.64 22.06 1.04
N ASP A 451 14.60 22.35 1.94
CA ASP A 451 14.36 22.98 3.25
C ASP A 451 13.70 24.37 3.14
N ALA A 452 14.00 25.06 2.07
CA ALA A 452 13.43 26.38 1.75
C ALA A 452 13.16 26.50 0.24
N PRO A 453 12.21 27.34 -0.18
CA PRO A 453 11.98 27.59 -1.60
C PRO A 453 13.25 28.08 -2.30
N VAL A 454 13.59 27.44 -3.43
CA VAL A 454 14.74 27.76 -4.26
C VAL A 454 14.30 28.59 -5.47
N GLN A 455 15.03 29.63 -5.80
CA GLN A 455 14.87 30.42 -7.02
C GLN A 455 16.12 30.30 -7.88
N SER A 456 15.96 29.87 -9.13
CA SER A 456 17.07 29.59 -10.03
C SER A 456 16.62 29.63 -11.48
N ASP A 457 17.55 29.92 -12.41
CA ASP A 457 17.29 29.84 -13.86
C ASP A 457 17.60 28.42 -14.41
N LYS A 458 18.43 27.65 -13.72
CA LYS A 458 18.83 26.30 -14.15
C LYS A 458 19.03 25.37 -12.97
N LEU A 459 18.68 24.09 -13.18
CA LEU A 459 19.03 22.99 -12.28
C LEU A 459 19.93 22.00 -12.98
N ARG A 460 20.85 21.38 -12.23
CA ARG A 460 21.71 20.31 -12.71
C ARG A 460 21.69 19.16 -11.72
N VAL A 461 21.45 17.94 -12.22
CA VAL A 461 21.70 16.71 -11.46
C VAL A 461 23.01 16.10 -11.95
N ASN A 462 23.88 15.71 -11.02
CA ASN A 462 25.11 14.97 -11.28
C ASN A 462 24.95 13.58 -10.67
N LEU A 463 25.06 12.55 -11.50
CA LEU A 463 25.04 11.14 -11.06
C LEU A 463 26.45 10.80 -10.57
N THR A 464 26.63 10.78 -9.25
CA THR A 464 27.93 10.55 -8.60
C THR A 464 28.25 9.08 -8.39
N GLY A 465 27.24 8.19 -8.51
CA GLY A 465 27.38 6.74 -8.47
C GLY A 465 26.33 6.07 -9.36
N THR A 466 26.77 5.16 -10.24
CA THR A 466 25.89 4.33 -11.06
C THR A 466 26.47 2.92 -11.20
N ARG A 467 25.62 1.91 -11.35
CA ARG A 467 26.03 0.52 -11.63
C ARG A 467 25.96 0.12 -13.09
N GLY A 468 25.64 1.07 -13.96
CA GLY A 468 25.54 0.88 -15.41
C GLY A 468 25.20 2.21 -16.10
N PRO A 469 25.23 2.26 -17.44
CA PRO A 469 24.98 3.49 -18.19
C PRO A 469 23.53 3.95 -18.02
N VAL A 470 23.36 5.22 -17.64
CA VAL A 470 22.07 5.93 -17.62
C VAL A 470 22.02 6.85 -18.83
N THR A 471 21.09 6.63 -19.75
CA THR A 471 21.02 7.37 -21.02
C THR A 471 20.03 8.53 -20.99
N HIS A 472 18.95 8.38 -20.24
CA HIS A 472 17.92 9.40 -20.07
C HIS A 472 17.45 9.39 -18.62
N LEU A 473 17.07 10.55 -18.15
CA LEU A 473 16.51 10.75 -16.81
C LEU A 473 15.32 11.69 -16.92
N MET A 474 14.23 11.38 -16.25
CA MET A 474 13.18 12.37 -15.98
C MET A 474 13.68 13.29 -14.88
N PHE A 475 13.67 14.60 -15.15
CA PHE A 475 14.14 15.62 -14.21
C PHE A 475 13.31 16.87 -14.31
N ALA A 476 12.61 17.23 -13.22
CA ALA A 476 11.74 18.40 -13.20
C ALA A 476 11.64 19.03 -11.80
N ALA A 477 11.40 20.34 -11.77
CA ALA A 477 11.15 21.11 -10.55
C ALA A 477 9.68 21.48 -10.43
N TYR A 478 9.18 21.46 -9.21
CA TYR A 478 7.77 21.72 -8.88
C TYR A 478 7.62 22.67 -7.70
N LYS A 479 6.51 23.40 -7.67
CA LYS A 479 6.07 24.13 -6.49
C LYS A 479 4.97 23.36 -5.79
N ARG A 480 5.17 23.02 -4.52
CA ARG A 480 4.13 22.38 -3.72
C ARG A 480 2.92 23.31 -3.54
N PRO A 481 1.69 22.79 -3.66
CA PRO A 481 0.49 23.53 -3.27
C PRO A 481 0.53 23.84 -1.77
N THR A 482 -0.04 24.98 -1.38
CA THR A 482 -0.22 25.33 0.04
C THR A 482 -1.39 24.52 0.60
N ILE A 483 -1.18 23.87 1.74
CA ILE A 483 -2.26 23.25 2.53
C ILE A 483 -2.85 24.36 3.39
N ASN A 484 -4.12 24.72 3.15
CA ASN A 484 -4.81 25.72 3.94
C ASN A 484 -5.25 25.14 5.29
N ALA A 485 -5.26 25.96 6.32
CA ALA A 485 -5.67 25.55 7.67
C ALA A 485 -7.11 25.00 7.74
N ASP A 486 -7.97 25.41 6.80
CA ASP A 486 -9.37 24.94 6.71
C ASP A 486 -9.53 23.48 6.26
N THR A 487 -8.44 22.83 5.80
CA THR A 487 -8.40 21.39 5.47
C THR A 487 -7.88 20.54 6.63
N LYS A 488 -7.60 21.13 7.78
CA LYS A 488 -7.26 20.39 9.00
C LYS A 488 -8.51 19.67 9.49
N VAL A 489 -8.47 18.38 9.57
CA VAL A 489 -9.46 17.59 10.29
C VAL A 489 -9.32 17.97 11.75
N GLU A 490 -10.35 18.62 12.26
CA GLU A 490 -10.56 18.97 13.67
C GLU A 490 -9.36 19.66 14.37
N ASN A 491 -9.57 20.90 14.78
CA ASN A 491 -8.69 21.53 15.74
C ASN A 491 -8.87 20.82 17.09
N ILE A 492 -8.01 19.86 17.38
CA ILE A 492 -7.95 19.25 18.69
C ILE A 492 -7.22 20.22 19.62
N ALA A 493 -7.91 20.71 20.62
CA ALA A 493 -7.29 21.47 21.70
C ALA A 493 -7.02 20.52 22.88
N ASN A 494 -5.74 20.21 23.11
CA ASN A 494 -5.34 19.44 24.28
C ASN A 494 -5.66 20.19 25.56
N LEU A 495 -6.24 19.48 26.55
CA LEU A 495 -6.52 20.02 27.88
C LEU A 495 -5.25 20.04 28.73
N THR A 496 -5.04 21.11 29.47
CA THR A 496 -3.87 21.31 30.31
C THR A 496 -3.96 20.46 31.56
N ALA A 497 -2.99 19.55 31.75
CA ALA A 497 -2.88 18.74 32.95
C ALA A 497 -2.63 19.62 34.18
N GLY A 498 -3.34 19.35 35.30
CA GLY A 498 -3.28 20.11 36.53
C GLY A 498 -4.24 21.31 36.61
N GLU A 499 -4.67 21.85 35.44
CA GLU A 499 -5.58 22.99 35.35
C GLU A 499 -6.98 22.59 34.85
N GLU A 500 -7.05 21.78 33.84
CA GLU A 500 -8.32 21.34 33.22
C GLU A 500 -8.68 19.89 33.52
N TRP A 501 -7.69 19.08 33.88
CA TRP A 501 -7.87 17.73 34.39
C TRP A 501 -6.76 17.30 35.35
N VAL A 502 -7.03 16.36 36.26
CA VAL A 502 -6.06 15.85 37.21
C VAL A 502 -6.23 14.34 37.44
N ILE A 503 -5.12 13.63 37.62
CA ILE A 503 -5.12 12.24 38.09
C ILE A 503 -5.29 12.24 39.60
N LYS A 504 -6.38 11.65 40.10
CA LYS A 504 -6.67 11.49 41.52
C LYS A 504 -6.01 10.25 42.12
N ASP A 505 -6.01 9.17 41.33
CA ASP A 505 -5.40 7.90 41.69
C ASP A 505 -4.91 7.17 40.45
N MET A 506 -3.85 6.41 40.58
CA MET A 506 -3.33 5.58 39.48
C MET A 506 -2.73 4.32 40.10
N LYS A 507 -3.29 3.18 39.66
CA LYS A 507 -2.77 1.87 40.02
C LYS A 507 -2.53 1.10 38.70
N ASP A 508 -1.26 0.84 38.42
CA ASP A 508 -0.82 0.30 37.16
C ASP A 508 -1.37 1.17 35.98
N SER A 509 -2.11 0.61 35.07
CA SER A 509 -2.78 1.30 33.96
C SER A 509 -4.29 1.53 34.18
N THR A 510 -4.74 1.56 35.43
CA THR A 510 -6.09 2.00 35.83
C THR A 510 -5.99 3.35 36.54
N LEU A 511 -6.63 4.36 35.95
CA LEU A 511 -6.55 5.76 36.42
C LEU A 511 -7.93 6.26 36.80
N THR A 512 -7.99 6.90 38.00
CA THR A 512 -9.13 7.73 38.39
C THR A 512 -8.77 9.19 38.12
N ILE A 513 -9.56 9.84 37.26
CA ILE A 513 -9.28 11.16 36.70
C ILE A 513 -10.44 12.08 37.02
N GLU A 514 -10.15 13.33 37.39
CA GLU A 514 -11.14 14.41 37.51
C GLU A 514 -10.99 15.35 36.31
N LEU A 515 -11.98 15.40 35.42
CA LEU A 515 -12.12 16.39 34.36
C LEU A 515 -12.73 17.67 34.95
N LEU A 516 -11.93 18.71 35.13
CA LEU A 516 -12.36 20.00 35.67
C LEU A 516 -13.14 20.82 34.63
N THR A 517 -12.92 20.52 33.36
CA THR A 517 -13.64 21.08 32.21
C THR A 517 -14.24 19.95 31.37
N GLU A 518 -15.09 20.28 30.38
CA GLU A 518 -15.61 19.29 29.42
C GLU A 518 -14.48 18.79 28.52
N ALA A 519 -14.46 17.49 28.23
CA ALA A 519 -13.59 16.84 27.26
C ALA A 519 -14.44 16.09 26.23
N ASP A 520 -13.97 16.05 24.97
CA ASP A 520 -14.58 15.30 23.89
C ASP A 520 -13.91 13.93 23.69
N GLY A 521 -12.70 13.75 24.21
CA GLY A 521 -11.96 12.50 24.09
C GLY A 521 -10.70 12.44 24.94
N PHE A 522 -9.99 11.32 24.83
CA PHE A 522 -8.64 11.17 25.37
C PHE A 522 -7.68 10.70 24.27
N TRP A 523 -6.40 10.95 24.46
CA TRP A 523 -5.34 10.39 23.62
C TRP A 523 -4.43 9.49 24.47
N PHE A 524 -3.85 8.49 23.78
CA PHE A 524 -2.86 7.59 24.35
C PHE A 524 -1.65 7.52 23.41
N GLU A 525 -0.45 7.74 23.97
CA GLU A 525 0.82 7.64 23.27
C GLU A 525 1.54 6.35 23.74
N PRO A 526 1.64 5.33 22.87
CA PRO A 526 2.34 4.10 23.21
C PRO A 526 3.85 4.34 23.28
N GLY A 527 4.52 3.71 24.26
CA GLY A 527 5.99 3.67 24.30
C GLY A 527 6.57 2.63 23.33
N GLU A 528 7.90 2.60 23.22
CA GLU A 528 8.63 1.65 22.34
C GLU A 528 8.33 0.17 22.64
N THR A 529 7.93 -0.15 23.86
CA THR A 529 7.60 -1.52 24.31
C THR A 529 6.15 -1.59 24.78
N ASN A 530 5.24 -1.20 23.93
CA ASN A 530 3.84 -1.13 24.31
C ASN A 530 3.18 -2.53 24.30
N SER A 531 2.58 -2.90 25.44
CA SER A 531 1.72 -4.08 25.55
C SER A 531 0.23 -3.73 25.66
N ILE A 532 -0.12 -2.45 25.78
CA ILE A 532 -1.50 -1.97 25.91
C ILE A 532 -2.17 -2.02 24.54
N THR A 533 -3.31 -2.70 24.47
CA THR A 533 -4.08 -2.86 23.25
C THR A 533 -5.55 -2.49 23.41
N ASN A 534 -6.04 -2.43 24.65
CA ASN A 534 -7.47 -2.20 24.93
C ASN A 534 -7.67 -1.05 25.90
N TYR A 535 -8.79 -0.40 25.79
CA TYR A 535 -9.22 0.68 26.68
C TYR A 535 -10.68 0.53 27.08
N GLU A 536 -10.98 0.96 28.31
CA GLU A 536 -12.33 1.13 28.84
C GLU A 536 -12.36 2.42 29.67
N LEU A 537 -13.27 3.33 29.34
CA LEU A 537 -13.52 4.54 30.09
C LEU A 537 -14.91 4.49 30.69
N ARG A 538 -15.00 4.75 32.00
CA ARG A 538 -16.27 4.76 32.75
C ARG A 538 -16.49 6.07 33.47
N GLN A 539 -17.75 6.45 33.62
CA GLN A 539 -18.19 7.45 34.58
C GLN A 539 -19.21 6.78 35.51
N SER A 540 -18.82 6.60 36.79
CA SER A 540 -19.56 5.72 37.71
C SER A 540 -19.72 4.31 37.10
N ASP A 541 -20.96 3.79 37.02
CA ASP A 541 -21.25 2.47 36.44
C ASP A 541 -21.48 2.48 34.91
N GLN A 542 -21.48 3.67 34.28
CA GLN A 542 -21.72 3.80 32.85
C GLN A 542 -20.39 3.73 32.08
N VAL A 543 -20.30 2.82 31.09
CA VAL A 543 -19.23 2.83 30.09
C VAL A 543 -19.47 3.99 29.14
N LEU A 544 -18.48 4.87 28.99
CA LEU A 544 -18.50 6.00 28.05
C LEU A 544 -17.94 5.61 26.69
N VAL A 545 -16.86 4.83 26.70
CA VAL A 545 -16.23 4.26 25.51
C VAL A 545 -15.38 3.06 25.92
N GLU A 546 -15.37 2.02 25.11
CA GLU A 546 -14.50 0.86 25.22
C GLU A 546 -14.13 0.33 23.83
N GLY A 547 -12.98 -0.31 23.72
CA GLY A 547 -12.52 -0.89 22.45
C GLY A 547 -11.08 -1.31 22.46
N GLU A 548 -10.60 -1.65 21.27
CA GLU A 548 -9.19 -1.91 20.98
C GLU A 548 -8.57 -0.66 20.33
N PHE A 549 -7.29 -0.37 20.63
CA PHE A 549 -6.53 0.62 19.89
C PHE A 549 -6.18 0.06 18.51
N GLY A 550 -6.46 0.83 17.47
CA GLY A 550 -6.27 0.41 16.10
C GLY A 550 -4.81 0.17 15.77
N ASN A 551 -4.46 -1.08 15.44
CA ASN A 551 -3.13 -1.51 14.98
C ASN A 551 -1.92 -1.01 15.81
N ILE A 552 -2.11 -0.73 17.09
CA ILE A 552 -1.12 -0.07 17.95
C ILE A 552 0.16 -0.91 18.17
N GLN A 553 0.10 -2.21 17.95
CA GLN A 553 1.25 -3.11 18.09
C GLN A 553 2.21 -3.02 16.89
N ASN A 554 1.69 -2.88 15.68
CA ASN A 554 2.49 -2.78 14.46
C ASN A 554 2.75 -1.32 14.03
N ASN A 555 1.88 -0.41 14.48
CA ASN A 555 2.00 1.02 14.23
C ASN A 555 1.78 1.82 15.52
N PRO A 556 2.80 1.95 16.39
CA PRO A 556 2.70 2.56 17.71
C PRO A 556 2.67 4.11 17.61
N ILE A 557 1.61 4.65 17.03
CA ILE A 557 1.34 6.10 16.94
C ILE A 557 0.40 6.54 18.06
N THR A 558 0.42 7.82 18.41
CA THR A 558 -0.58 8.42 19.30
C THR A 558 -1.98 8.25 18.74
N GLN A 559 -2.90 7.71 19.54
CA GLN A 559 -4.28 7.48 19.13
C GLN A 559 -5.23 8.36 19.92
N PHE A 560 -6.18 8.96 19.20
CA PHE A 560 -7.19 9.87 19.75
C PHE A 560 -8.55 9.16 19.73
N ILE A 561 -9.13 8.99 20.92
CA ILE A 561 -10.38 8.25 21.13
C ILE A 561 -11.47 9.23 21.55
N LEU A 562 -12.51 9.34 20.73
CA LEU A 562 -13.66 10.19 21.01
C LEU A 562 -14.63 9.55 22.00
N PHE A 563 -15.19 10.36 22.87
CA PHE A 563 -16.28 9.93 23.75
C PHE A 563 -17.61 9.96 23.00
N GLN A 564 -18.55 9.11 23.39
CA GLN A 564 -19.91 9.14 22.85
C GLN A 564 -20.63 10.47 23.14
N LYS A 565 -20.20 11.19 24.17
CA LYS A 565 -20.72 12.51 24.57
C LYS A 565 -19.65 13.28 25.31
N LYS A 566 -19.69 14.61 25.24
CA LYS A 566 -18.86 15.50 26.09
C LYS A 566 -18.98 15.11 27.55
N THR A 567 -17.87 14.98 28.22
CA THR A 567 -17.79 14.46 29.58
C THR A 567 -17.03 15.39 30.49
N LYS A 568 -17.53 15.55 31.72
CA LYS A 568 -16.90 16.32 32.80
C LYS A 568 -17.10 15.59 34.14
N GLY A 569 -16.19 15.82 35.11
CA GLY A 569 -16.22 15.21 36.43
C GLY A 569 -15.36 13.97 36.52
N GLN A 570 -15.62 13.14 37.55
CA GLN A 570 -14.77 11.98 37.80
C GLN A 570 -15.05 10.85 36.83
N ILE A 571 -13.99 10.31 36.22
CA ILE A 571 -13.99 9.16 35.32
C ILE A 571 -12.91 8.14 35.73
N THR A 572 -13.07 6.91 35.28
CA THR A 572 -12.08 5.85 35.44
C THR A 572 -11.66 5.36 34.04
N LEU A 573 -10.39 5.49 33.70
CA LEU A 573 -9.79 4.94 32.48
C LEU A 573 -8.99 3.70 32.85
N ARG A 574 -9.29 2.58 32.22
CA ARG A 574 -8.57 1.32 32.32
C ARG A 574 -7.96 0.96 30.99
N LEU A 575 -6.65 0.74 30.96
CA LEU A 575 -5.89 0.30 29.81
C LEU A 575 -5.36 -1.10 30.07
N THR A 576 -5.48 -2.01 29.11
CA THR A 576 -5.11 -3.42 29.29
C THR A 576 -4.41 -3.98 28.06
N ASP A 577 -3.72 -5.11 28.23
CA ASP A 577 -3.22 -5.93 27.14
C ASP A 577 -4.34 -6.82 26.53
N ASN A 578 -4.00 -7.63 25.52
CA ASN A 578 -4.92 -8.57 24.86
C ASN A 578 -5.53 -9.63 25.82
N ASN A 579 -4.90 -9.87 26.98
CA ASN A 579 -5.39 -10.81 27.97
C ASN A 579 -6.19 -10.12 29.09
N GLY A 580 -6.39 -8.81 28.99
CA GLY A 580 -7.08 -8.00 29.99
C GLY A 580 -6.24 -7.69 31.22
N ALA A 581 -4.93 -7.94 31.19
CA ALA A 581 -4.01 -7.58 32.27
C ALA A 581 -3.62 -6.10 32.20
N THR A 582 -3.47 -5.47 33.37
CA THR A 582 -2.93 -4.10 33.49
C THR A 582 -1.41 -4.12 33.47
N THR A 583 -0.80 -3.06 32.96
CA THR A 583 0.65 -2.88 32.90
C THR A 583 1.05 -1.52 33.48
N THR A 584 2.35 -1.28 33.64
CA THR A 584 2.83 0.02 34.12
C THR A 584 2.66 1.08 33.02
N LEU A 585 2.00 2.18 33.36
CA LEU A 585 1.76 3.34 32.49
C LEU A 585 2.50 4.57 33.05
N GLN A 586 3.02 5.42 32.19
CA GLN A 586 3.55 6.73 32.57
C GLN A 586 2.46 7.80 32.37
N LYS A 587 2.50 8.84 33.23
CA LYS A 587 1.43 9.85 33.27
C LYS A 587 1.40 10.74 32.03
N ASP A 588 2.50 10.88 31.34
CA ASP A 588 2.67 11.64 30.10
C ASP A 588 2.24 10.87 28.83
N GLN A 589 1.90 9.58 28.96
CA GLN A 589 1.37 8.77 27.88
C GLN A 589 -0.12 8.97 27.62
N ILE A 590 -0.83 9.75 28.43
CA ILE A 590 -2.24 10.05 28.25
C ILE A 590 -2.53 11.53 28.39
N GLY A 591 -3.58 11.98 27.75
CA GLY A 591 -4.15 13.30 27.93
C GLY A 591 -5.59 13.34 27.45
N PHE A 592 -6.20 14.51 27.58
CA PHE A 592 -7.59 14.76 27.19
C PHE A 592 -7.64 15.93 26.22
N PHE A 593 -8.67 15.96 25.38
CA PHE A 593 -8.82 17.00 24.35
C PHE A 593 -10.26 17.44 24.17
N ARG A 594 -10.42 18.58 23.49
CA ARG A 594 -11.67 19.08 22.90
C ARG A 594 -11.54 19.15 21.40
N GLU A 595 -12.62 18.84 20.71
CA GLU A 595 -12.84 19.24 19.32
C GLU A 595 -13.26 20.70 19.28
N THR A 596 -12.56 21.54 18.49
CA THR A 596 -12.78 22.99 18.41
C THR A 596 -13.43 23.38 17.08
#